data_edd0e77db6588f28a1ca6869a4baee77
#
_entry.id   edd0e77db6588f28a1ca6869a4baee77
#
_cell.length_a   1.000
_cell.length_b   1.000
_cell.length_c   1.000
_cell.angle_alpha   90.00
_cell.angle_beta   90.00
_cell.angle_gamma   90.00
#
_symmetry.space_group_name_H-M   'P 1'
#
loop_
_entity.id
_entity.type
_entity.pdbx_description
1 polymer ?
#
loop_
_entity_poly.entity_id
_entity_poly.type
_entity_poly.pdbx_seq_one_letter_code
_entity_poly.pdbx_strand_id
1 'polypeptide(L)'
;MLLRSQAVFLLVLMIVAGFATANADAQTTFTFGTPMGATSRGEPVYGLAMFTIQGDTITVTLTDLAANPTSIAQALRGIDFDLGSRHTGAVLTSSSAERIKILQNGTIVAGSTGATNWWLHDSPQGGLQLTALDFRGGDALQIGPPDAGTYSDTNGSIAGNGHHRAFLDQTATFVLTIPCLKGSPAITDVTFLFGTDGFHRECAPGTRVHGDPSVTPEPATMLLFSSGLVTLGAFRRKHRPAA
;
A
#
# COMPACT_ATOMS: atom_id res chain seq x y z
N MET A 1 -31.36 -0.03 -52.18
CA MET A 1 -31.72 -0.33 -50.79
C MET A 1 -30.72 -1.24 -50.07
N LEU A 2 -29.93 -2.03 -50.79
CA LEU A 2 -28.93 -2.98 -50.24
C LEU A 2 -27.66 -2.31 -49.67
N LEU A 3 -27.19 -1.18 -50.19
CA LEU A 3 -25.96 -0.52 -49.72
C LEU A 3 -26.07 0.10 -48.30
N ARG A 4 -27.26 0.52 -47.86
CA ARG A 4 -27.46 1.08 -46.51
C ARG A 4 -27.44 0.01 -45.42
N SER A 5 -27.81 -1.22 -45.77
CA SER A 5 -27.80 -2.35 -44.82
C SER A 5 -26.38 -2.83 -44.49
N GLN A 6 -25.48 -2.81 -45.49
CA GLN A 6 -24.08 -3.24 -45.31
C GLN A 6 -23.27 -2.25 -44.46
N ALA A 7 -23.52 -0.94 -44.59
CA ALA A 7 -22.83 0.07 -43.78
C ALA A 7 -23.20 -0.02 -42.31
N VAL A 8 -24.45 -0.33 -41.99
CA VAL A 8 -24.89 -0.52 -40.59
C VAL A 8 -24.31 -1.80 -40.00
N PHE A 9 -24.21 -2.86 -40.79
CA PHE A 9 -23.62 -4.13 -40.33
C PHE A 9 -22.11 -4.02 -40.05
N LEU A 10 -21.37 -3.29 -40.90
CA LEU A 10 -19.95 -3.00 -40.70
C LEU A 10 -19.71 -2.10 -39.49
N LEU A 11 -20.57 -1.12 -39.24
CA LEU A 11 -20.47 -0.24 -38.07
C LEU A 11 -20.74 -1.01 -36.76
N VAL A 12 -21.70 -1.93 -36.73
CA VAL A 12 -21.96 -2.78 -35.57
C VAL A 12 -20.84 -3.78 -35.36
N LEU A 13 -20.25 -4.33 -36.43
CA LEU A 13 -19.10 -5.25 -36.31
C LEU A 13 -17.82 -4.55 -35.83
N MET A 14 -17.57 -3.31 -36.26
CA MET A 14 -16.45 -2.51 -35.74
C MET A 14 -16.61 -2.12 -34.25
N ILE A 15 -17.83 -1.88 -33.80
CA ILE A 15 -18.10 -1.59 -32.39
C ILE A 15 -17.87 -2.84 -31.53
N VAL A 16 -18.20 -4.03 -32.02
CA VAL A 16 -17.98 -5.30 -31.29
C VAL A 16 -16.49 -5.71 -31.29
N ALA A 17 -15.73 -5.42 -32.34
CA ALA A 17 -14.30 -5.73 -32.43
C ALA A 17 -13.43 -4.79 -31.55
N GLY A 18 -13.94 -3.62 -31.17
CA GLY A 18 -13.22 -2.64 -30.32
C GLY A 18 -13.21 -2.96 -28.83
N PHE A 19 -13.99 -3.94 -28.36
CA PHE A 19 -13.95 -4.40 -26.98
C PHE A 19 -12.99 -5.58 -26.82
N ALA A 20 -11.69 -5.36 -27.08
CA ALA A 20 -10.67 -6.17 -26.47
C ALA A 20 -10.81 -5.92 -24.95
N THR A 21 -11.49 -6.82 -24.26
CA THR A 21 -11.55 -6.83 -22.78
C THR A 21 -10.11 -7.01 -22.30
N ALA A 22 -9.44 -5.92 -21.97
CA ALA A 22 -8.33 -5.99 -21.06
C ALA A 22 -8.94 -6.60 -19.78
N ASN A 23 -8.58 -7.85 -19.48
CA ASN A 23 -8.87 -8.43 -18.17
C ASN A 23 -8.00 -7.66 -17.17
N ALA A 24 -8.53 -6.56 -16.65
CA ALA A 24 -7.91 -5.92 -15.52
C ALA A 24 -8.26 -6.78 -14.29
N ASP A 25 -7.27 -7.22 -13.54
CA ASP A 25 -7.50 -8.02 -12.35
C ASP A 25 -8.21 -7.19 -11.28
N ALA A 26 -9.21 -7.76 -10.63
CA ALA A 26 -9.95 -7.07 -9.56
C ALA A 26 -8.99 -6.65 -8.45
N GLN A 27 -9.11 -5.40 -8.01
CA GLN A 27 -8.32 -4.86 -6.92
C GLN A 27 -8.95 -5.22 -5.58
N THR A 28 -8.16 -5.77 -4.66
CA THR A 28 -8.58 -6.08 -3.29
C THR A 28 -7.73 -5.30 -2.30
N THR A 29 -8.36 -4.65 -1.32
CA THR A 29 -7.65 -3.85 -0.32
C THR A 29 -7.89 -4.38 1.10
N PHE A 30 -6.81 -4.45 1.89
CA PHE A 30 -6.81 -4.82 3.30
C PHE A 30 -6.14 -3.72 4.11
N THR A 31 -6.70 -3.39 5.27
CA THR A 31 -6.14 -2.37 6.16
C THR A 31 -5.93 -2.95 7.56
N PHE A 32 -4.76 -2.73 8.12
CA PHE A 32 -4.37 -3.13 9.47
C PHE A 32 -3.80 -1.94 10.23
N GLY A 33 -4.06 -1.91 11.53
CA GLY A 33 -3.48 -0.92 12.43
C GLY A 33 -2.99 -1.58 13.71
N THR A 34 -2.07 -0.94 14.43
CA THR A 34 -1.73 -1.36 15.78
C THR A 34 -2.95 -1.21 16.70
N PRO A 35 -3.15 -2.11 17.68
CA PRO A 35 -4.23 -1.96 18.64
C PRO A 35 -4.04 -0.71 19.52
N MET A 36 -5.15 -0.21 20.05
CA MET A 36 -5.10 0.89 21.00
C MET A 36 -4.25 0.49 22.23
N GLY A 37 -3.34 1.37 22.64
CA GLY A 37 -2.42 1.12 23.77
C GLY A 37 -1.20 0.27 23.41
N ALA A 38 -0.96 0.00 22.11
CA ALA A 38 0.29 -0.62 21.69
C ALA A 38 1.50 0.23 22.10
N THR A 39 2.55 -0.44 22.56
CA THR A 39 3.79 0.24 22.97
C THR A 39 5.02 -0.46 22.40
N SER A 40 6.07 0.32 22.15
CA SER A 40 7.41 -0.13 21.85
C SER A 40 8.34 0.45 22.91
N ARG A 41 9.02 -0.42 23.69
CA ARG A 41 9.84 -0.03 24.87
C ARG A 41 9.13 0.89 25.87
N GLY A 42 7.81 0.74 26.02
CA GLY A 42 6.99 1.55 26.90
C GLY A 42 6.47 2.85 26.29
N GLU A 43 6.94 3.22 25.10
CA GLU A 43 6.45 4.39 24.35
C GLU A 43 5.24 4.00 23.48
N PRO A 44 4.18 4.83 23.39
CA PRO A 44 3.01 4.53 22.57
C PRO A 44 3.37 4.52 21.09
N VAL A 45 2.88 3.53 20.34
CA VAL A 45 3.08 3.40 18.90
C VAL A 45 1.76 3.24 18.16
N TYR A 46 1.67 3.86 16.98
CA TYR A 46 0.48 3.82 16.13
C TYR A 46 0.90 3.64 14.67
N GLY A 47 0.87 2.39 14.18
CA GLY A 47 1.15 2.06 12.78
C GLY A 47 -0.13 1.74 12.01
N LEU A 48 -0.17 2.13 10.74
CA LEU A 48 -1.19 1.75 9.78
C LEU A 48 -0.54 1.13 8.55
N ALA A 49 -1.11 0.03 8.06
CA ALA A 49 -0.70 -0.62 6.83
C ALA A 49 -1.90 -0.85 5.94
N MET A 50 -1.81 -0.39 4.70
CA MET A 50 -2.79 -0.68 3.66
C MET A 50 -2.13 -1.53 2.58
N PHE A 51 -2.72 -2.68 2.29
CA PHE A 51 -2.31 -3.60 1.24
C PHE A 51 -3.32 -3.56 0.11
N THR A 52 -2.88 -3.25 -1.08
CA THR A 52 -3.70 -3.26 -2.29
C THR A 52 -3.16 -4.33 -3.24
N ILE A 53 -3.96 -5.34 -3.53
CA ILE A 53 -3.58 -6.48 -4.36
C ILE A 53 -4.26 -6.37 -5.72
N GLN A 54 -3.46 -6.49 -6.79
CA GLN A 54 -3.93 -6.52 -8.16
C GLN A 54 -3.05 -7.46 -8.99
N GLY A 55 -3.58 -8.56 -9.45
CA GLY A 55 -2.81 -9.61 -10.13
C GLY A 55 -1.66 -10.12 -9.25
N ASP A 56 -0.46 -10.15 -9.79
CA ASP A 56 0.77 -10.55 -9.08
C ASP A 56 1.45 -9.39 -8.32
N THR A 57 0.76 -8.25 -8.16
CA THR A 57 1.31 -7.05 -7.52
C THR A 57 0.60 -6.76 -6.20
N ILE A 58 1.40 -6.47 -5.17
CA ILE A 58 0.92 -5.94 -3.89
C ILE A 58 1.54 -4.55 -3.69
N THR A 59 0.70 -3.54 -3.56
CA THR A 59 1.12 -2.22 -3.09
C THR A 59 0.89 -2.15 -1.59
N VAL A 60 1.96 -1.89 -0.84
CA VAL A 60 1.93 -1.72 0.62
C VAL A 60 2.17 -0.25 0.92
N THR A 61 1.22 0.40 1.59
CA THR A 61 1.40 1.75 2.13
C THR A 61 1.50 1.65 3.65
N LEU A 62 2.63 2.07 4.19
CA LEU A 62 2.89 2.11 5.63
C LEU A 62 2.84 3.54 6.11
N THR A 63 2.15 3.78 7.23
CA THR A 63 2.03 5.10 7.85
C THR A 63 2.30 4.98 9.34
N ASP A 64 3.15 5.86 9.86
CA ASP A 64 3.37 6.04 11.29
C ASP A 64 2.49 7.21 11.77
N LEU A 65 1.63 6.96 12.75
CA LEU A 65 0.62 7.90 13.23
C LEU A 65 0.87 8.42 14.64
N ALA A 66 1.95 7.98 15.31
CA ALA A 66 2.29 8.48 16.64
C ALA A 66 2.68 9.96 16.56
N ALA A 67 1.89 10.84 17.16
CA ALA A 67 2.19 12.27 17.17
C ALA A 67 3.30 12.60 18.17
N ASN A 68 4.15 13.58 17.83
CA ASN A 68 5.22 14.10 18.68
C ASN A 68 6.08 13.03 19.37
N PRO A 69 6.85 12.25 18.61
CA PRO A 69 7.59 11.10 19.13
C PRO A 69 8.66 11.54 20.13
N THR A 70 8.77 10.78 21.22
CA THR A 70 9.77 11.01 22.27
C THR A 70 11.09 10.34 21.96
N SER A 71 11.05 9.19 21.26
CA SER A 71 12.24 8.40 20.96
C SER A 71 12.15 7.63 19.65
N ILE A 72 13.31 7.16 19.17
CA ILE A 72 13.41 6.30 17.99
C ILE A 72 12.62 4.98 18.11
N ALA A 73 12.30 4.55 19.33
CA ALA A 73 11.48 3.36 19.57
C ALA A 73 10.09 3.46 18.97
N GLN A 74 9.62 4.65 18.63
CA GLN A 74 8.32 4.91 18.02
C GLN A 74 8.38 4.95 16.48
N ALA A 75 9.55 5.08 15.86
CA ALA A 75 9.70 5.11 14.42
C ALA A 75 9.44 3.72 13.81
N LEU A 76 8.60 3.68 12.77
CA LEU A 76 8.24 2.44 12.08
C LEU A 76 9.37 2.00 11.15
N ARG A 77 9.95 0.82 11.42
CA ARG A 77 11.07 0.26 10.67
C ARG A 77 10.72 -0.90 9.76
N GLY A 78 9.51 -1.44 9.87
CA GLY A 78 9.14 -2.59 9.06
C GLY A 78 7.76 -3.15 9.38
N ILE A 79 7.42 -4.17 8.61
CA ILE A 79 6.20 -4.94 8.77
C ILE A 79 6.44 -6.39 8.35
N ASP A 80 5.95 -7.33 9.16
CA ASP A 80 5.83 -8.74 8.84
C ASP A 80 4.38 -9.04 8.46
N PHE A 81 4.16 -9.88 7.46
CA PHE A 81 2.82 -10.31 7.05
C PHE A 81 2.84 -11.66 6.33
N ASP A 82 1.74 -12.40 6.40
CA ASP A 82 1.55 -13.65 5.68
C ASP A 82 0.48 -13.49 4.58
N LEU A 83 0.64 -14.25 3.50
CA LEU A 83 -0.26 -14.29 2.36
C LEU A 83 -1.17 -15.54 2.36
N GLY A 84 -1.18 -16.30 3.46
CA GLY A 84 -1.95 -17.53 3.61
C GLY A 84 -1.37 -18.72 2.84
N SER A 85 -0.31 -18.53 2.07
CA SER A 85 0.40 -19.59 1.36
C SER A 85 1.86 -19.21 1.14
N ARG A 86 2.75 -20.21 1.07
CA ARG A 86 4.17 -19.95 0.82
C ARG A 86 4.36 -19.44 -0.61
N HIS A 87 4.94 -18.27 -0.74
CA HIS A 87 5.31 -17.65 -2.01
C HIS A 87 6.83 -17.60 -2.13
N THR A 88 7.36 -18.07 -3.27
CA THR A 88 8.80 -18.00 -3.59
C THR A 88 9.01 -16.97 -4.69
N GLY A 89 10.12 -16.25 -4.63
CA GLY A 89 10.47 -15.25 -5.63
C GLY A 89 9.75 -13.92 -5.50
N ALA A 90 9.21 -13.61 -4.31
CA ALA A 90 8.72 -12.27 -4.00
C ALA A 90 9.86 -11.25 -4.08
N VAL A 91 9.63 -10.11 -4.74
CA VAL A 91 10.61 -9.04 -4.91
C VAL A 91 10.00 -7.67 -4.64
N LEU A 92 10.76 -6.79 -3.99
CA LEU A 92 10.45 -5.36 -3.91
C LEU A 92 10.82 -4.71 -5.24
N THR A 93 9.82 -4.35 -6.03
CA THR A 93 10.01 -3.80 -7.39
C THR A 93 10.27 -2.30 -7.36
N SER A 94 9.60 -1.58 -6.47
CA SER A 94 9.81 -0.15 -6.26
C SER A 94 9.40 0.29 -4.86
N SER A 95 9.92 1.43 -4.43
CA SER A 95 9.51 2.09 -3.20
C SER A 95 9.60 3.60 -3.34
N SER A 96 8.79 4.34 -2.60
CA SER A 96 8.77 5.79 -2.62
C SER A 96 8.34 6.37 -1.28
N ALA A 97 9.07 7.37 -0.82
CA ALA A 97 8.69 8.21 0.31
C ALA A 97 9.38 9.57 0.20
N GLU A 98 8.83 10.58 0.86
CA GLU A 98 9.54 11.83 1.09
C GLU A 98 10.58 11.61 2.20
N ARG A 99 11.77 12.18 2.03
CA ARG A 99 12.82 12.18 3.06
C ARG A 99 12.71 13.46 3.86
N ILE A 100 12.86 13.34 5.17
CA ILE A 100 12.96 14.48 6.08
C ILE A 100 14.24 14.40 6.90
N LYS A 101 14.64 15.53 7.44
CA LYS A 101 15.74 15.62 8.41
C LYS A 101 15.25 16.32 9.65
N ILE A 102 15.47 15.70 10.81
CA ILE A 102 15.11 16.28 12.10
C ILE A 102 16.37 16.92 12.69
N LEU A 103 16.32 18.24 12.91
CA LEU A 103 17.43 19.00 13.49
C LEU A 103 17.51 18.78 15.00
N GLN A 104 18.59 19.23 15.62
CA GLN A 104 18.83 19.06 17.05
C GLN A 104 17.78 19.74 17.95
N ASN A 105 17.15 20.78 17.44
CA ASN A 105 16.06 21.48 18.12
C ASN A 105 14.67 20.89 17.80
N GLY A 106 14.59 19.73 17.16
CA GLY A 106 13.36 19.06 16.74
C GLY A 106 12.70 19.62 15.48
N THR A 107 13.27 20.67 14.86
CA THR A 107 12.71 21.20 13.60
C THR A 107 12.85 20.21 12.47
N ILE A 108 11.77 20.04 11.70
CA ILE A 108 11.73 19.20 10.50
C ILE A 108 12.18 20.02 9.29
N VAL A 109 13.05 19.42 8.49
CA VAL A 109 13.46 19.95 7.18
C VAL A 109 13.04 18.94 6.13
N ALA A 110 12.12 19.36 5.26
CA ALA A 110 11.67 18.55 4.11
C ALA A 110 12.83 18.30 3.15
N GLY A 111 12.85 17.11 2.58
CA GLY A 111 13.81 16.67 1.58
C GLY A 111 13.14 16.34 0.24
N SER A 112 13.71 15.40 -0.50
CA SER A 112 13.18 14.94 -1.78
C SER A 112 12.46 13.60 -1.64
N THR A 113 11.44 13.40 -2.44
CA THR A 113 10.82 12.08 -2.63
C THR A 113 11.75 11.18 -3.42
N GLY A 114 11.89 9.92 -3.00
CA GLY A 114 12.74 8.95 -3.68
C GLY A 114 12.60 7.54 -3.11
N ALA A 115 13.42 6.62 -3.62
CA ALA A 115 13.45 5.24 -3.14
C ALA A 115 13.85 5.17 -1.66
N THR A 116 13.21 4.25 -0.93
CA THR A 116 13.39 4.12 0.53
C THR A 116 14.63 3.31 0.91
N ASN A 117 15.16 2.51 -0.02
CA ASN A 117 16.23 1.52 0.20
C ASN A 117 15.86 0.43 1.22
N TRP A 118 14.58 0.14 1.37
CA TRP A 118 14.09 -0.96 2.21
C TRP A 118 14.31 -2.30 1.51
N TRP A 119 14.25 -3.36 2.30
CA TRP A 119 14.45 -4.74 1.87
C TRP A 119 13.20 -5.57 2.06
N LEU A 120 12.98 -6.52 1.14
CA LEU A 120 11.99 -7.57 1.27
C LEU A 120 12.70 -8.91 1.39
N HIS A 121 12.36 -9.70 2.38
CA HIS A 121 12.87 -11.06 2.56
C HIS A 121 11.83 -11.95 3.26
N ASP A 122 12.15 -13.24 3.38
CA ASP A 122 11.32 -14.16 4.14
C ASP A 122 11.37 -13.80 5.62
N SER A 123 10.20 -13.71 6.26
CA SER A 123 10.11 -13.47 7.70
C SER A 123 10.60 -14.69 8.48
N PRO A 124 11.36 -14.51 9.58
CA PRO A 124 11.72 -15.60 10.49
C PRO A 124 10.51 -16.32 11.10
N GLN A 125 9.35 -15.67 11.10
CA GLN A 125 8.09 -16.23 11.63
C GLN A 125 7.24 -16.92 10.57
N GLY A 126 7.70 -16.94 9.32
CA GLY A 126 6.95 -17.30 8.13
C GLY A 126 6.36 -16.05 7.44
N GLY A 127 5.98 -16.19 6.17
CA GLY A 127 5.52 -15.05 5.38
C GLY A 127 6.65 -14.13 4.90
N LEU A 128 6.36 -12.85 4.74
CA LEU A 128 7.26 -11.84 4.19
C LEU A 128 7.55 -10.75 5.22
N GLN A 129 8.79 -10.25 5.22
CA GLN A 129 9.21 -9.09 5.99
C GLN A 129 9.68 -7.98 5.06
N LEU A 130 9.08 -6.81 5.19
CA LEU A 130 9.51 -5.57 4.56
C LEU A 130 10.11 -4.66 5.63
N THR A 131 11.40 -4.30 5.52
CA THR A 131 12.12 -3.63 6.61
C THR A 131 13.19 -2.65 6.14
N ALA A 132 13.41 -1.58 6.93
CA ALA A 132 14.51 -0.66 6.80
C ALA A 132 15.82 -1.19 7.39
N LEU A 133 15.74 -2.09 8.39
CA LEU A 133 16.90 -2.59 9.09
C LEU A 133 17.20 -4.02 8.62
N ASP A 134 18.29 -4.16 7.89
CA ASP A 134 18.89 -5.44 7.55
C ASP A 134 20.26 -5.55 8.23
N PHE A 135 20.66 -6.78 8.62
CA PHE A 135 21.98 -7.10 9.16
C PHE A 135 23.15 -6.81 8.19
N ARG A 136 22.82 -6.50 6.94
CA ARG A 136 23.82 -6.20 5.90
C ARG A 136 24.28 -4.75 5.87
N GLY A 137 23.70 -3.90 6.72
CA GLY A 137 23.96 -2.47 6.72
C GLY A 137 23.41 -1.78 5.46
N GLY A 138 22.92 -0.58 5.58
CA GLY A 138 22.41 0.21 4.45
C GLY A 138 21.92 1.57 4.93
N ASP A 139 21.73 2.48 3.98
CA ASP A 139 21.21 3.83 4.23
C ASP A 139 19.65 3.87 4.24
N ALA A 140 19.00 2.77 4.59
CA ALA A 140 17.56 2.72 4.67
C ALA A 140 17.07 3.51 5.88
N LEU A 141 16.03 4.32 5.67
CA LEU A 141 15.48 5.23 6.67
C LEU A 141 14.19 4.65 7.23
N GLN A 142 13.99 4.79 8.53
CA GLN A 142 12.72 4.47 9.19
C GLN A 142 11.67 5.52 8.84
N ILE A 143 10.39 5.15 8.92
CA ILE A 143 9.27 6.08 8.80
C ILE A 143 9.13 6.77 10.15
N GLY A 144 9.26 8.10 10.15
CA GLY A 144 9.04 8.91 11.32
C GLY A 144 7.56 9.20 11.52
N PRO A 145 7.08 9.27 12.78
CA PRO A 145 5.71 9.67 13.06
C PRO A 145 5.44 11.11 12.62
N PRO A 146 4.15 11.47 12.38
CA PRO A 146 3.79 12.82 12.03
C PRO A 146 4.07 13.78 13.17
N ASP A 147 4.31 15.04 12.80
CA ASP A 147 4.44 16.15 13.73
C ASP A 147 3.62 17.36 13.27
N ALA A 148 3.12 18.11 14.22
CA ALA A 148 2.37 19.35 13.97
C ALA A 148 3.28 20.58 13.78
N GLY A 149 4.59 20.39 13.59
CA GLY A 149 5.54 21.49 13.36
C GLY A 149 6.94 21.22 13.88
N THR A 150 7.11 20.88 15.14
CA THR A 150 8.41 20.60 15.76
C THR A 150 8.29 19.41 16.71
N TYR A 151 9.21 18.50 16.65
CA TYR A 151 9.31 17.39 17.61
C TYR A 151 9.79 17.93 18.96
N SER A 152 8.85 18.46 19.75
CA SER A 152 9.14 19.19 21.00
C SER A 152 9.63 18.27 22.12
N ASP A 153 9.14 17.03 22.15
CA ASP A 153 9.39 16.08 23.25
C ASP A 153 10.46 15.05 22.88
N THR A 154 11.04 15.18 21.71
CA THR A 154 12.02 14.25 21.18
C THR A 154 13.34 14.26 21.97
N ASN A 155 13.81 13.07 22.32
CA ASN A 155 15.10 12.89 22.97
C ASN A 155 16.27 12.79 21.96
N GLY A 156 17.49 12.64 22.47
CA GLY A 156 18.70 12.55 21.65
C GLY A 156 18.78 11.34 20.70
N SER A 157 17.87 10.37 20.79
CA SER A 157 17.83 9.24 19.85
C SER A 157 17.26 9.64 18.48
N ILE A 158 16.48 10.71 18.40
CA ILE A 158 15.97 11.33 17.17
C ILE A 158 16.75 12.61 16.87
N ALA A 159 16.58 13.67 17.65
CA ALA A 159 17.11 15.00 17.36
C ALA A 159 18.61 15.17 17.65
N GLY A 160 19.14 14.43 18.61
CA GLY A 160 20.56 14.51 19.01
C GLY A 160 21.51 13.56 18.27
N ASN A 161 21.00 12.64 17.49
CA ASN A 161 21.78 11.56 16.87
C ASN A 161 22.38 11.98 15.52
N GLY A 162 23.60 12.56 15.55
CA GLY A 162 24.22 13.22 14.42
C GLY A 162 24.21 12.48 13.07
N HIS A 163 24.34 11.15 13.08
CA HIS A 163 24.31 10.31 11.88
C HIS A 163 22.93 9.80 11.49
N HIS A 164 21.94 9.81 12.41
CA HIS A 164 20.61 9.21 12.23
C HIS A 164 19.48 10.26 12.30
N ARG A 165 19.68 11.43 11.68
CA ARG A 165 18.67 12.52 11.66
C ARG A 165 17.72 12.44 10.47
N ALA A 166 17.99 11.55 9.52
CA ALA A 166 17.14 11.38 8.35
C ALA A 166 16.10 10.31 8.59
N PHE A 167 14.86 10.61 8.20
CA PHE A 167 13.70 9.71 8.27
C PHE A 167 12.92 9.79 6.96
N LEU A 168 11.99 8.86 6.76
CA LEU A 168 10.91 8.99 5.79
C LEU A 168 9.76 9.73 6.47
N ASP A 169 9.13 10.67 5.75
CA ASP A 169 8.05 11.47 6.30
C ASP A 169 6.75 10.65 6.38
N GLN A 170 6.30 10.39 7.57
CA GLN A 170 5.04 9.77 7.98
C GLN A 170 4.60 8.54 7.16
N THR A 171 4.74 8.54 5.83
CA THR A 171 4.19 7.52 4.93
C THR A 171 5.20 7.07 3.88
N ALA A 172 5.28 5.76 3.65
CA ALA A 172 6.05 5.18 2.56
C ALA A 172 5.21 4.16 1.78
N THR A 173 5.41 4.12 0.47
CA THR A 173 4.74 3.18 -0.44
C THR A 173 5.75 2.23 -1.05
N PHE A 174 5.38 0.95 -1.10
CA PHE A 174 6.20 -0.15 -1.61
C PHE A 174 5.39 -0.96 -2.61
N VAL A 175 6.00 -1.34 -3.71
CA VAL A 175 5.39 -2.20 -4.72
C VAL A 175 6.13 -3.52 -4.74
N LEU A 176 5.43 -4.59 -4.44
CA LEU A 176 5.94 -5.96 -4.42
C LEU A 176 5.40 -6.71 -5.63
N THR A 177 6.26 -7.50 -6.28
CA THR A 177 5.83 -8.48 -7.27
C THR A 177 5.97 -9.88 -6.67
N ILE A 178 4.88 -10.63 -6.66
CA ILE A 178 4.80 -11.97 -6.07
C ILE A 178 4.33 -12.92 -7.16
N PRO A 179 5.24 -13.69 -7.79
CA PRO A 179 4.87 -14.58 -8.88
C PRO A 179 3.81 -15.59 -8.47
N CYS A 180 2.84 -15.79 -9.34
CA CYS A 180 1.76 -16.76 -9.15
C CYS A 180 0.88 -16.50 -7.93
N LEU A 181 0.64 -15.24 -7.59
CA LEU A 181 -0.33 -14.85 -6.57
C LEU A 181 -1.76 -15.13 -7.07
N LYS A 182 -2.19 -16.41 -7.02
CA LYS A 182 -3.47 -16.87 -7.57
C LYS A 182 -4.57 -16.90 -6.53
N GLY A 183 -5.78 -16.63 -6.97
CA GLY A 183 -6.99 -16.70 -6.14
C GLY A 183 -7.31 -15.38 -5.45
N SER A 184 -7.91 -15.47 -4.26
CA SER A 184 -8.14 -14.30 -3.38
C SER A 184 -7.14 -14.38 -2.24
N PRO A 185 -5.91 -13.88 -2.40
CA PRO A 185 -4.92 -13.93 -1.33
C PRO A 185 -5.45 -13.16 -0.12
N ALA A 186 -5.31 -13.74 1.05
CA ALA A 186 -5.62 -13.07 2.30
C ALA A 186 -4.33 -12.53 2.89
N ILE A 187 -4.34 -11.31 3.37
CA ILE A 187 -3.27 -10.80 4.23
C ILE A 187 -3.61 -11.19 5.66
N THR A 188 -2.69 -11.89 6.34
CA THR A 188 -2.85 -12.35 7.72
C THR A 188 -1.59 -12.11 8.53
N ASP A 189 -1.67 -12.34 9.84
CA ASP A 189 -0.54 -12.30 10.77
C ASP A 189 0.36 -11.07 10.62
N VAL A 190 -0.27 -9.90 10.49
CA VAL A 190 0.44 -8.64 10.34
C VAL A 190 1.06 -8.23 11.68
N THR A 191 2.37 -7.90 11.63
CA THR A 191 3.12 -7.40 12.79
C THR A 191 3.92 -6.18 12.39
N PHE A 192 3.70 -5.05 13.07
CA PHE A 192 4.46 -3.82 12.89
C PHE A 192 5.76 -3.87 13.68
N LEU A 193 6.86 -3.45 13.05
CA LEU A 193 8.19 -3.43 13.63
C LEU A 193 8.62 -1.96 13.84
N PHE A 194 8.94 -1.62 15.08
CA PHE A 194 9.34 -0.26 15.46
C PHE A 194 10.79 -0.22 15.95
N GLY A 195 11.33 0.97 16.14
CA GLY A 195 12.62 1.21 16.75
C GLY A 195 13.82 0.67 15.98
N THR A 196 14.93 0.45 16.67
CA THR A 196 16.22 0.04 16.08
C THR A 196 16.66 -1.36 16.48
N ASP A 197 15.91 -2.05 17.37
CA ASP A 197 16.26 -3.40 17.81
C ASP A 197 15.83 -4.44 16.75
N GLY A 198 16.79 -5.12 16.17
CA GLY A 198 16.55 -6.21 15.21
C GLY A 198 15.87 -7.45 15.81
N PHE A 199 15.75 -7.53 17.13
CA PHE A 199 15.10 -8.61 17.83
C PHE A 199 13.71 -8.18 18.31
N HIS A 200 12.69 -8.93 18.01
CA HIS A 200 11.25 -8.82 18.27
C HIS A 200 10.72 -8.08 19.53
N ARG A 201 11.53 -7.34 20.26
CA ARG A 201 11.15 -6.59 21.47
C ARG A 201 10.42 -5.26 21.17
N GLU A 202 10.48 -4.81 19.92
CA GLU A 202 9.89 -3.55 19.44
C GLU A 202 8.83 -3.85 18.38
N CYS A 203 7.91 -4.79 18.66
CA CYS A 203 6.87 -5.23 17.74
C CYS A 203 5.49 -4.96 18.33
N ALA A 204 4.55 -4.62 17.48
CA ALA A 204 3.13 -4.57 17.82
C ALA A 204 2.31 -5.37 16.81
N PRO A 205 1.40 -6.26 17.25
CA PRO A 205 0.53 -6.99 16.34
C PRO A 205 -0.37 -6.03 15.57
N GLY A 206 -0.60 -6.31 14.30
CA GLY A 206 -1.56 -5.60 13.48
C GLY A 206 -2.95 -6.18 13.67
N THR A 207 -3.92 -5.34 13.98
CA THR A 207 -5.34 -5.72 14.01
C THR A 207 -6.00 -5.20 12.75
N ARG A 208 -6.85 -6.01 12.12
CA ARG A 208 -7.62 -5.59 10.96
C ARG A 208 -8.55 -4.45 11.35
N VAL A 209 -8.43 -3.30 10.67
CA VAL A 209 -9.18 -2.07 11.03
C VAL A 209 -10.57 -2.07 10.43
N HIS A 210 -10.79 -2.81 9.34
CA HIS A 210 -12.07 -2.85 8.62
C HIS A 210 -12.46 -4.30 8.33
N GLY A 211 -13.79 -4.54 8.24
CA GLY A 211 -14.39 -5.83 7.93
C GLY A 211 -13.83 -6.50 6.65
N ASP A 212 -14.70 -7.06 5.84
CA ASP A 212 -14.29 -7.76 4.62
C ASP A 212 -13.47 -6.87 3.68
N PRO A 213 -12.53 -7.46 2.92
CA PRO A 213 -11.73 -6.72 1.95
C PRO A 213 -12.64 -5.99 0.96
N SER A 214 -12.37 -4.71 0.73
CA SER A 214 -13.08 -3.98 -0.31
C SER A 214 -12.58 -4.42 -1.67
N VAL A 215 -13.46 -4.99 -2.48
CA VAL A 215 -13.19 -5.32 -3.88
C VAL A 215 -13.73 -4.18 -4.73
N THR A 216 -12.85 -3.45 -5.38
CA THR A 216 -13.27 -2.39 -6.29
C THR A 216 -13.50 -2.99 -7.68
N PRO A 217 -14.73 -2.90 -8.25
CA PRO A 217 -14.98 -3.33 -9.61
C PRO A 217 -14.12 -2.54 -10.59
N GLU A 218 -13.60 -3.22 -11.58
CA GLU A 218 -12.72 -2.62 -12.58
C GLU A 218 -13.41 -1.54 -13.39
N PRO A 219 -12.66 -0.52 -13.87
CA PRO A 219 -13.18 0.50 -14.77
C PRO A 219 -13.84 -0.09 -16.04
N ALA A 220 -13.34 -1.23 -16.53
CA ALA A 220 -13.91 -1.94 -17.68
C ALA A 220 -15.32 -2.48 -17.40
N THR A 221 -15.60 -2.97 -16.20
CA THR A 221 -16.93 -3.44 -15.80
C THR A 221 -17.92 -2.27 -15.74
N MET A 222 -17.50 -1.12 -15.25
CA MET A 222 -18.33 0.11 -15.24
C MET A 222 -18.61 0.63 -16.66
N LEU A 223 -17.61 0.55 -17.57
CA LEU A 223 -17.78 0.88 -18.98
C LEU A 223 -18.74 -0.08 -19.70
N LEU A 224 -18.68 -1.38 -19.39
CA LEU A 224 -19.56 -2.38 -19.96
C LEU A 224 -21.02 -2.18 -19.49
N PHE A 225 -21.24 -1.91 -18.21
CA PHE A 225 -22.57 -1.57 -17.70
C PHE A 225 -23.13 -0.29 -18.33
N SER A 226 -22.33 0.75 -18.46
CA SER A 226 -22.77 2.02 -19.06
C SER A 226 -23.07 1.88 -20.56
N SER A 227 -22.24 1.14 -21.30
CA SER A 227 -22.48 0.87 -22.73
C SER A 227 -23.68 -0.05 -22.98
N GLY A 228 -23.91 -1.04 -22.10
CA GLY A 228 -25.09 -1.91 -22.12
C GLY A 228 -26.40 -1.14 -21.90
N LEU A 229 -26.41 -0.21 -20.96
CA LEU A 229 -27.57 0.66 -20.67
C LEU A 229 -27.89 1.61 -21.84
N VAL A 230 -26.87 2.17 -22.50
CA VAL A 230 -27.04 3.05 -23.67
C VAL A 230 -27.62 2.28 -24.86
N THR A 231 -27.15 1.05 -25.12
CA THR A 231 -27.66 0.19 -26.19
C THR A 231 -29.11 -0.22 -25.92
N LEU A 232 -29.46 -0.62 -24.70
CA LEU A 232 -30.85 -0.92 -24.32
C LEU A 232 -31.77 0.30 -24.49
N GLY A 233 -31.32 1.48 -24.13
CA GLY A 233 -32.05 2.74 -24.30
C GLY A 233 -32.31 3.09 -25.77
N ALA A 234 -31.32 2.85 -26.65
CA ALA A 234 -31.44 3.06 -28.09
C ALA A 234 -32.41 2.07 -28.75
N PHE A 235 -32.40 0.79 -28.34
CA PHE A 235 -33.36 -0.22 -28.80
C PHE A 235 -34.80 0.12 -28.41
N ARG A 236 -35.06 0.56 -27.17
CA ARG A 236 -36.39 0.97 -26.73
C ARG A 236 -37.00 2.15 -27.49
N ARG A 237 -36.14 3.11 -27.93
CA ARG A 237 -36.58 4.27 -28.70
C ARG A 237 -37.05 3.89 -30.13
N LYS A 238 -36.41 2.84 -30.72
CA LYS A 238 -36.72 2.41 -32.10
C LYS A 238 -38.02 1.61 -32.22
N HIS A 239 -38.56 1.09 -31.14
CA HIS A 239 -39.77 0.26 -31.11
C HIS A 239 -40.96 0.94 -30.46
N ARG A 240 -40.95 2.28 -30.27
CA ARG A 240 -42.18 2.98 -29.90
C ARG A 240 -43.09 3.09 -31.15
N PRO A 241 -44.27 2.46 -31.16
CA PRO A 241 -45.25 2.68 -32.21
C PRO A 241 -45.66 4.16 -32.21
N ALA A 242 -45.69 4.76 -33.41
CA ALA A 242 -46.22 6.09 -33.58
C ALA A 242 -47.72 6.05 -33.22
N ALA A 243 -48.12 6.87 -32.26
CA ALA A 243 -49.52 7.08 -31.87
C ALA A 243 -50.18 7.99 -32.88
#